data_6265cd8185d45e1abd68f302ed79aa33
#
_entry.id   6265cd8185d45e1abd68f302ed79aa33
#
_cell.length_a   1.000
_cell.length_b   1.000
_cell.length_c   1.000
_cell.angle_alpha   90.00
_cell.angle_beta   90.00
_cell.angle_gamma   90.00
#
_symmetry.space_group_name_H-M   'P 1'
#
loop_
_entity.id
_entity.type
_entity.pdbx_description
1 polymer ?
#
loop_
_entity_poly.entity_id
_entity_poly.type
_entity_poly.pdbx_seq_one_letter_code
_entity_poly.pdbx_strand_id
1 'polypeptide(L)'
;MRRLLVSPAAILLALAGCGTTPVPGAALDEVRIESRGADPGGDACSDFTLTPAQARYFLARSVVVTAAQQREGWDILPCYVRGTARSGSGLWRWEIRAGGTAMLETPAGDQELRACTGCEIVLGRPGGKSRTP
;
A
#
# COMPACT_ATOMS: atom_id res chain seq x y z
N MET A 1 59.36 5.74 -36.29
CA MET A 1 58.97 5.11 -35.00
C MET A 1 57.70 5.79 -34.49
N ARG A 2 56.56 5.16 -34.67
CA ARG A 2 55.27 5.67 -34.15
C ARG A 2 55.01 5.01 -32.82
N ARG A 3 54.96 5.79 -31.73
CA ARG A 3 54.54 5.31 -30.40
C ARG A 3 53.02 5.33 -30.35
N LEU A 4 52.45 4.16 -30.28
CA LEU A 4 51.03 3.96 -29.98
C LEU A 4 50.78 4.24 -28.48
N LEU A 5 50.09 5.32 -28.19
CA LEU A 5 49.60 5.62 -26.86
C LEU A 5 48.33 4.76 -26.64
N VAL A 6 48.47 3.74 -25.81
CA VAL A 6 47.33 2.96 -25.30
C VAL A 6 46.71 3.75 -24.18
N SER A 7 45.49 4.24 -24.41
CA SER A 7 44.67 4.91 -23.41
C SER A 7 44.00 3.83 -22.57
N PRO A 8 44.12 3.81 -21.23
CA PRO A 8 43.33 2.91 -20.40
C PRO A 8 41.89 3.44 -20.34
N ALA A 9 40.97 2.68 -20.91
CA ALA A 9 39.55 2.93 -20.75
C ALA A 9 39.18 2.59 -19.27
N ALA A 10 38.88 3.63 -18.52
CA ALA A 10 38.31 3.46 -17.16
C ALA A 10 36.91 2.91 -17.28
N ILE A 11 36.74 1.64 -16.92
CA ILE A 11 35.42 1.00 -16.77
C ILE A 11 34.81 1.50 -15.45
N LEU A 12 33.91 2.47 -15.55
CA LEU A 12 33.06 2.86 -14.44
C LEU A 12 32.03 1.75 -14.26
N LEU A 13 32.24 0.89 -13.27
CA LEU A 13 31.18 0.03 -12.76
C LEU A 13 30.17 0.91 -12.04
N ALA A 14 29.05 1.20 -12.69
CA ALA A 14 27.87 1.74 -12.03
C ALA A 14 27.30 0.66 -11.14
N LEU A 15 27.53 0.75 -9.83
CA LEU A 15 26.82 -0.02 -8.82
C LEU A 15 25.36 0.47 -8.85
N ALA A 16 24.51 -0.23 -9.59
CA ALA A 16 23.07 -0.09 -9.50
C ALA A 16 22.65 -0.56 -8.10
N GLY A 17 22.53 0.39 -7.18
CA GLY A 17 21.97 0.10 -5.85
C GLY A 17 20.55 -0.40 -6.01
N CYS A 18 20.26 -1.64 -5.55
CA CYS A 18 18.91 -2.17 -5.43
C CYS A 18 18.19 -1.45 -4.27
N GLY A 19 17.82 -0.18 -4.49
CA GLY A 19 16.86 0.52 -3.66
C GLY A 19 15.47 0.15 -4.15
N THR A 20 14.72 -0.64 -3.38
CA THR A 20 13.28 -0.84 -3.62
C THR A 20 12.57 0.47 -3.32
N THR A 21 12.36 1.29 -4.34
CA THR A 21 11.53 2.48 -4.25
C THR A 21 10.08 2.02 -4.05
N PRO A 22 9.34 2.55 -3.03
CA PRO A 22 7.92 2.25 -2.88
C PRO A 22 7.17 2.55 -4.17
N VAL A 23 6.35 1.61 -4.63
CA VAL A 23 5.53 1.79 -5.83
C VAL A 23 4.19 2.38 -5.39
N PRO A 24 3.88 3.63 -5.78
CA PRO A 24 2.56 4.18 -5.51
C PRO A 24 1.50 3.38 -6.25
N GLY A 25 0.35 3.17 -5.59
CA GLY A 25 -0.81 2.57 -6.24
C GLY A 25 -1.42 3.50 -7.28
N ALA A 26 -2.26 2.96 -8.16
CA ALA A 26 -3.04 3.75 -9.11
C ALA A 26 -3.89 4.79 -8.36
N ALA A 27 -4.04 5.97 -8.94
CA ALA A 27 -4.95 6.99 -8.42
C ALA A 27 -6.40 6.52 -8.57
N LEU A 28 -7.15 6.56 -7.46
CA LEU A 28 -8.52 6.08 -7.38
C LEU A 28 -9.46 7.23 -7.00
N ASP A 29 -10.53 7.36 -7.76
CA ASP A 29 -11.59 8.34 -7.59
C ASP A 29 -12.92 7.68 -7.20
N GLU A 30 -13.94 8.48 -6.93
CA GLU A 30 -15.29 8.00 -6.60
C GLU A 30 -15.29 6.90 -5.53
N VAL A 31 -14.57 7.14 -4.44
CA VAL A 31 -14.45 6.19 -3.32
C VAL A 31 -15.79 6.07 -2.61
N ARG A 32 -16.31 4.85 -2.52
CA ARG A 32 -17.58 4.53 -1.85
C ARG A 32 -17.37 3.43 -0.82
N ILE A 33 -18.06 3.55 0.31
CA ILE A 33 -18.12 2.53 1.35
C ILE A 33 -19.31 1.62 1.04
N GLU A 34 -19.10 0.30 1.09
CA GLU A 34 -20.17 -0.69 0.92
C GLU A 34 -20.50 -1.42 2.22
N SER A 35 -19.48 -1.83 2.97
CA SER A 35 -19.67 -2.61 4.18
C SER A 35 -18.49 -2.48 5.14
N ARG A 36 -18.70 -2.94 6.35
CA ARG A 36 -17.67 -3.13 7.36
C ARG A 36 -17.87 -4.45 8.07
N GLY A 37 -16.82 -5.00 8.61
CA GLY A 37 -16.91 -6.28 9.30
C GLY A 37 -15.60 -6.67 9.98
N ALA A 38 -15.56 -7.93 10.34
CA ALA A 38 -14.42 -8.54 11.00
C ALA A 38 -14.25 -9.98 10.53
N ASP A 39 -13.00 -10.43 10.53
CA ASP A 39 -12.71 -11.86 10.44
C ASP A 39 -13.25 -12.58 11.67
N PRO A 40 -13.51 -13.91 11.61
CA PRO A 40 -13.92 -14.70 12.75
C PRO A 40 -12.99 -14.50 13.96
N GLY A 41 -13.55 -14.22 15.13
CA GLY A 41 -12.80 -13.91 16.37
C GLY A 41 -12.46 -12.44 16.58
N GLY A 42 -12.91 -11.56 15.69
CA GLY A 42 -12.72 -10.10 15.79
C GLY A 42 -13.85 -9.39 16.54
N ASP A 43 -14.08 -9.69 17.81
CA ASP A 43 -15.21 -9.17 18.59
C ASP A 43 -15.15 -7.66 18.87
N ALA A 44 -13.97 -7.03 18.73
CA ALA A 44 -13.74 -5.63 19.04
C ALA A 44 -13.75 -4.71 17.80
N CYS A 45 -14.39 -5.10 16.70
CA CYS A 45 -14.36 -4.35 15.44
C CYS A 45 -15.51 -3.35 15.26
N SER A 46 -16.42 -3.22 16.20
CA SER A 46 -17.58 -2.32 16.10
C SER A 46 -17.21 -0.87 15.92
N ASP A 47 -16.06 -0.45 16.44
CA ASP A 47 -15.60 0.94 16.42
C ASP A 47 -14.78 1.28 15.19
N PHE A 48 -14.39 0.28 14.39
CA PHE A 48 -13.62 0.56 13.18
C PHE A 48 -14.54 0.93 12.01
N THR A 49 -14.47 2.18 11.64
CA THR A 49 -15.22 2.74 10.52
C THR A 49 -14.37 3.74 9.75
N LEU A 50 -14.67 3.93 8.48
CA LEU A 50 -14.05 4.94 7.63
C LEU A 50 -15.15 5.71 6.91
N THR A 51 -14.95 7.02 6.78
CA THR A 51 -15.71 7.83 5.82
C THR A 51 -15.11 7.66 4.42
N PRO A 52 -15.84 7.99 3.35
CA PRO A 52 -15.27 7.99 1.99
C PRO A 52 -14.00 8.86 1.88
N ALA A 53 -13.95 10.00 2.54
CA ALA A 53 -12.78 10.87 2.57
C ALA A 53 -11.57 10.21 3.25
N GLN A 54 -11.79 9.51 4.36
CA GLN A 54 -10.74 8.76 5.07
C GLN A 54 -10.23 7.59 4.24
N ALA A 55 -11.11 6.85 3.60
CA ALA A 55 -10.72 5.76 2.69
C ALA A 55 -9.92 6.31 1.50
N ARG A 56 -10.34 7.43 0.91
CA ARG A 56 -9.58 8.11 -0.15
C ARG A 56 -8.19 8.52 0.31
N TYR A 57 -8.08 9.10 1.49
CA TYR A 57 -6.80 9.49 2.09
C TYR A 57 -5.87 8.27 2.22
N PHE A 58 -6.37 7.16 2.74
CA PHE A 58 -5.63 5.92 2.86
C PHE A 58 -5.15 5.42 1.49
N LEU A 59 -6.06 5.29 0.54
CA LEU A 59 -5.77 4.76 -0.79
C LEU A 59 -4.74 5.63 -1.54
N ALA A 60 -4.83 6.94 -1.40
CA ALA A 60 -3.89 7.87 -2.03
C ALA A 60 -2.47 7.78 -1.45
N ARG A 61 -2.33 7.45 -0.18
CA ARG A 61 -1.02 7.33 0.51
C ARG A 61 -0.45 5.92 0.50
N SER A 62 -1.29 4.93 0.28
CA SER A 62 -0.87 3.53 0.29
C SER A 62 0.07 3.22 -0.87
N VAL A 63 0.99 2.29 -0.62
CA VAL A 63 1.93 1.78 -1.61
C VAL A 63 1.67 0.30 -1.86
N VAL A 64 2.00 -0.16 -3.05
CA VAL A 64 1.92 -1.58 -3.40
C VAL A 64 3.03 -2.32 -2.67
N VAL A 65 2.65 -3.41 -2.02
CA VAL A 65 3.58 -4.25 -1.24
C VAL A 65 3.38 -5.73 -1.58
N THR A 66 4.38 -6.53 -1.28
CA THR A 66 4.23 -7.99 -1.31
C THR A 66 3.53 -8.49 -0.04
N ALA A 67 3.01 -9.72 -0.07
CA ALA A 67 2.43 -10.34 1.12
C ALA A 67 3.44 -10.45 2.28
N ALA A 68 4.70 -10.73 1.98
CA ALA A 68 5.75 -10.77 2.99
C ALA A 68 6.01 -9.40 3.62
N GLN A 69 6.13 -8.35 2.82
CA GLN A 69 6.30 -6.97 3.30
C GLN A 69 5.12 -6.54 4.18
N GLN A 70 3.91 -6.89 3.78
CA GLN A 70 2.70 -6.56 4.53
C GLN A 70 2.71 -7.23 5.92
N ARG A 71 3.06 -8.51 6.01
CA ARG A 71 3.15 -9.26 7.28
C ARG A 71 4.29 -8.79 8.18
N GLU A 72 5.41 -8.39 7.60
CA GLU A 72 6.59 -7.97 8.35
C GLU A 72 6.48 -6.54 8.87
N GLY A 73 5.82 -5.65 8.12
CA GLY A 73 5.77 -4.22 8.40
C GLY A 73 4.52 -3.73 9.10
N TRP A 74 3.42 -4.48 9.08
CA TRP A 74 2.12 -4.06 9.61
C TRP A 74 1.44 -5.16 10.40
N ASP A 75 0.58 -4.77 11.33
CA ASP A 75 -0.29 -5.70 12.03
C ASP A 75 -1.48 -6.07 11.13
N ILE A 76 -1.68 -7.35 10.90
CA ILE A 76 -2.86 -7.84 10.18
C ILE A 76 -4.00 -7.98 11.20
N LEU A 77 -4.81 -6.94 11.31
CA LEU A 77 -5.94 -6.91 12.24
C LEU A 77 -7.23 -7.44 11.59
N PRO A 78 -8.14 -8.00 12.39
CA PRO A 78 -9.35 -8.61 11.86
C PRO A 78 -10.40 -7.61 11.37
N CYS A 79 -10.35 -6.35 11.82
CA CYS A 79 -11.35 -5.33 11.49
C CYS A 79 -11.11 -4.74 10.10
N TYR A 80 -12.15 -4.65 9.29
CA TYR A 80 -12.06 -4.10 7.94
C TYR A 80 -13.27 -3.24 7.55
N VAL A 81 -13.03 -2.37 6.58
CA VAL A 81 -14.04 -1.65 5.81
C VAL A 81 -13.82 -1.98 4.34
N ARG A 82 -14.89 -2.24 3.63
CA ARG A 82 -14.88 -2.56 2.19
C ARG A 82 -15.64 -1.52 1.39
N GLY A 83 -15.22 -1.35 0.15
CA GLY A 83 -15.89 -0.46 -0.77
C GLY A 83 -15.39 -0.59 -2.19
N THR A 84 -15.74 0.41 -2.98
CA THR A 84 -15.37 0.52 -4.38
C THR A 84 -14.72 1.86 -4.66
N ALA A 85 -13.99 1.93 -5.76
CA ALA A 85 -13.42 3.14 -6.30
C ALA A 85 -13.29 3.01 -7.82
N ARG A 86 -13.03 4.11 -8.50
CA ARG A 86 -12.83 4.11 -9.94
C ARG A 86 -11.46 4.66 -10.31
N SER A 87 -10.90 4.09 -11.35
CA SER A 87 -9.81 4.68 -12.11
C SER A 87 -10.23 4.82 -13.57
N GLY A 88 -9.41 5.43 -14.41
CA GLY A 88 -9.68 5.51 -15.83
C GLY A 88 -9.93 4.16 -16.51
N SER A 89 -9.42 3.06 -15.94
CA SER A 89 -9.54 1.69 -16.46
C SER A 89 -10.75 0.92 -15.92
N GLY A 90 -11.52 1.45 -14.98
CA GLY A 90 -12.74 0.82 -14.50
C GLY A 90 -12.91 0.76 -12.98
N LEU A 91 -13.72 -0.20 -12.54
CA LEU A 91 -14.11 -0.36 -11.15
C LEU A 91 -13.08 -1.20 -10.39
N TRP A 92 -12.64 -0.66 -9.26
CA TRP A 92 -11.83 -1.33 -8.26
C TRP A 92 -12.67 -1.69 -7.05
N ARG A 93 -12.38 -2.81 -6.41
CA ARG A 93 -12.89 -3.19 -5.09
C ARG A 93 -11.76 -3.09 -4.09
N TRP A 94 -12.02 -2.59 -2.90
CA TRP A 94 -10.99 -2.44 -1.88
C TRP A 94 -11.49 -2.91 -0.52
N GLU A 95 -10.54 -3.39 0.28
CA GLU A 95 -10.71 -3.71 1.69
C GLU A 95 -9.55 -3.07 2.46
N ILE A 96 -9.87 -2.16 3.37
CA ILE A 96 -8.89 -1.50 4.25
C ILE A 96 -9.06 -2.07 5.65
N ARG A 97 -7.95 -2.46 6.25
CA ARG A 97 -7.90 -3.01 7.60
C ARG A 97 -7.37 -1.99 8.60
N ALA A 98 -7.82 -2.12 9.84
CA ALA A 98 -7.47 -1.21 10.94
C ALA A 98 -5.97 -1.11 11.22
N GLY A 99 -5.19 -2.13 10.87
CA GLY A 99 -3.73 -2.17 11.05
C GLY A 99 -2.92 -1.38 10.00
N GLY A 100 -3.57 -0.83 8.98
CA GLY A 100 -2.87 -0.07 7.93
C GLY A 100 -2.57 -0.85 6.66
N THR A 101 -3.16 -2.02 6.49
CA THR A 101 -3.06 -2.83 5.28
C THR A 101 -4.32 -2.74 4.45
N ALA A 102 -4.21 -3.01 3.16
CA ALA A 102 -5.34 -3.10 2.26
C ALA A 102 -5.13 -4.19 1.21
N MET A 103 -6.25 -4.68 0.71
CA MET A 103 -6.31 -5.57 -0.42
C MET A 103 -7.26 -4.99 -1.44
N LEU A 104 -6.82 -4.90 -2.67
CA LEU A 104 -7.60 -4.37 -3.78
C LEU A 104 -7.75 -5.42 -4.87
N GLU A 105 -8.90 -5.40 -5.52
CA GLU A 105 -9.13 -6.13 -6.75
C GLU A 105 -9.18 -5.13 -7.90
N THR A 106 -8.31 -5.31 -8.89
CA THR A 106 -8.25 -4.47 -10.09
C THR A 106 -9.45 -4.70 -10.99
N PRO A 107 -9.75 -3.83 -11.95
CA PRO A 107 -10.81 -4.07 -12.93
C PRO A 107 -10.64 -5.36 -13.72
N ALA A 108 -9.41 -5.84 -13.89
CA ALA A 108 -9.10 -7.11 -14.55
C ALA A 108 -9.28 -8.35 -13.64
N GLY A 109 -9.56 -8.14 -12.34
CA GLY A 109 -9.73 -9.22 -11.36
C GLY A 109 -8.45 -9.65 -10.66
N ASP A 110 -7.34 -8.95 -10.86
CA ASP A 110 -6.08 -9.22 -10.17
C ASP A 110 -6.10 -8.65 -8.74
N GLN A 111 -5.42 -9.33 -7.84
CA GLN A 111 -5.28 -8.89 -6.46
C GLN A 111 -4.03 -8.02 -6.30
N GLU A 112 -4.20 -6.88 -5.63
CA GLU A 112 -3.12 -5.97 -5.29
C GLU A 112 -3.10 -5.73 -3.78
N LEU A 113 -1.98 -5.99 -3.13
CA LEU A 113 -1.79 -5.70 -1.72
C LEU A 113 -1.17 -4.32 -1.55
N ARG A 114 -1.70 -3.56 -0.59
CA ARG A 114 -1.18 -2.25 -0.23
C ARG A 114 -0.97 -2.12 1.27
N ALA A 115 -0.16 -1.16 1.64
CA ALA A 115 0.03 -0.75 3.02
C ALA A 115 0.26 0.76 3.09
N CYS A 116 -0.11 1.35 4.21
CA CYS A 116 0.04 2.78 4.42
C CYS A 116 0.87 3.05 5.67
N THR A 117 1.93 3.82 5.50
CA THR A 117 2.67 4.43 6.61
C THR A 117 2.14 5.84 6.82
N GLY A 118 1.84 6.22 8.07
CA GLY A 118 1.30 7.54 8.38
C GLY A 118 -0.20 7.69 8.17
N CYS A 119 -0.94 6.58 8.13
CA CYS A 119 -2.41 6.58 8.03
C CYS A 119 -3.11 6.47 9.39
N GLU A 120 -2.40 6.48 10.49
CA GLU A 120 -2.97 6.34 11.84
C GLU A 120 -4.05 7.38 12.13
N ILE A 121 -3.91 8.56 11.59
CA ILE A 121 -4.89 9.64 11.75
C ILE A 121 -6.29 9.27 11.22
N VAL A 122 -6.37 8.46 10.18
CA VAL A 122 -7.65 8.01 9.62
C VAL A 122 -8.11 6.66 10.16
N LEU A 123 -7.18 5.87 10.71
CA LEU A 123 -7.47 4.54 11.23
C LEU A 123 -7.96 4.54 12.69
N GLY A 124 -8.09 5.71 13.31
CA GLY A 124 -8.61 5.87 14.67
C GLY A 124 -7.68 5.36 15.77
N ARG A 125 -6.38 5.26 15.50
CA ARG A 125 -5.35 4.90 16.49
C ARG A 125 -4.50 6.11 16.84
N PRO A 126 -4.78 6.80 17.96
CA PRO A 126 -3.82 7.73 18.50
C PRO A 126 -2.63 6.94 19.06
N GLY A 127 -1.47 7.05 18.44
CA GLY A 127 -0.21 6.53 18.95
C GLY A 127 0.03 5.03 18.80
N GLY A 128 -0.55 4.38 17.81
CA GLY A 128 -0.13 3.05 17.39
C GLY A 128 1.34 3.09 16.97
N LYS A 129 2.16 2.26 17.62
CA LYS A 129 3.59 2.17 17.31
C LYS A 129 3.75 1.91 15.82
N SER A 130 4.11 2.96 15.09
CA SER A 130 4.69 2.80 13.77
C SER A 130 5.95 1.94 13.96
N ARG A 131 5.90 0.69 13.59
CA ARG A 131 7.13 -0.07 13.41
C ARG A 131 7.74 0.50 12.15
N THR A 132 8.68 1.38 12.35
CA THR A 132 9.60 1.77 11.29
C THR A 132 10.31 0.51 10.82
N PRO A 133 10.33 0.26 9.52
CA PRO A 133 11.10 -0.87 8.98
C PRO A 133 12.58 -0.71 9.24
#